data_59316d795018d7dc5b5f8e2bd55bd86a
#
_entry.id   59316d795018d7dc5b5f8e2bd55bd86a
#
_cell.length_a   1.000
_cell.length_b   1.000
_cell.length_c   1.000
_cell.angle_alpha   90.00
_cell.angle_beta   90.00
_cell.angle_gamma   90.00
#
_symmetry.space_group_name_H-M   'P 1'
#
loop_
_entity.id
_entity.type
_entity.pdbx_description
1 polymer ?
#
loop_
_entity_poly.entity_id
_entity_poly.type
_entity_poly.pdbx_seq_one_letter_code
_entity_poly.pdbx_strand_id
1 'polypeptide(L)'
;MDSRLRGNDAVRQGSLILLNHPPSKSSALETTLTRNWLRRGPLACALWPVSLVFGALSGLRAAMFRAGWLKSSRLPVPVVVVGNIYIGGTGKTPLTIWLVQALQAAGMKPGVISRGHGSSADGAREVGAASTPAQVGDEPLLIKQRTGCPVMVGRDRAATGRALLAAHPEVDILLTDDGLQHYALQRDIEIILFDGRGAGNGWLLPAGPLRE
;
A
#
# COMPACT_ATOMS: atom_id res chain seq x y z
N MET A 1 -33.74 37.31 -46.32
CA MET A 1 -34.55 36.11 -46.04
C MET A 1 -33.84 35.32 -44.95
N ASP A 2 -34.45 35.32 -43.85
CA ASP A 2 -33.99 34.99 -42.51
C ASP A 2 -34.06 33.49 -42.27
N SER A 3 -33.02 32.87 -41.72
CA SER A 3 -33.15 31.58 -41.05
C SER A 3 -32.15 31.45 -39.92
N ARG A 4 -32.66 31.59 -38.73
CA ARG A 4 -32.04 31.51 -37.41
C ARG A 4 -31.58 30.07 -37.12
N LEU A 5 -30.32 29.90 -36.87
CA LEU A 5 -29.77 28.72 -36.20
C LEU A 5 -29.80 28.98 -34.68
N ARG A 6 -30.68 28.30 -33.96
CA ARG A 6 -30.63 28.15 -32.50
C ARG A 6 -29.82 26.93 -32.17
N GLY A 7 -28.63 27.14 -31.64
CA GLY A 7 -27.85 26.08 -30.98
C GLY A 7 -28.48 25.73 -29.63
N ASN A 8 -28.74 24.46 -29.44
CA ASN A 8 -29.11 23.90 -28.14
C ASN A 8 -27.82 23.46 -27.43
N ASP A 9 -27.34 24.29 -26.52
CA ASP A 9 -26.33 23.94 -25.53
C ASP A 9 -26.98 23.07 -24.43
N ALA A 10 -27.05 21.79 -24.69
CA ALA A 10 -27.37 20.82 -23.62
C ALA A 10 -26.10 20.55 -22.80
N VAL A 11 -25.80 21.37 -21.82
CA VAL A 11 -24.86 21.08 -20.76
C VAL A 11 -25.42 19.88 -19.99
N ARG A 12 -24.90 18.70 -20.28
CA ARG A 12 -25.11 17.50 -19.42
C ARG A 12 -24.44 17.75 -18.08
N GLN A 13 -25.24 18.15 -17.10
CA GLN A 13 -24.89 18.03 -15.69
C GLN A 13 -24.67 16.55 -15.40
N GLY A 14 -23.39 16.15 -15.31
CA GLY A 14 -23.00 14.87 -14.76
C GLY A 14 -23.39 14.84 -13.28
N SER A 15 -24.48 14.17 -12.95
CA SER A 15 -24.85 13.86 -11.57
C SER A 15 -23.71 13.05 -10.95
N LEU A 16 -22.96 13.66 -10.05
CA LEU A 16 -22.01 13.00 -9.17
C LEU A 16 -22.82 12.10 -8.23
N ILE A 17 -22.95 10.82 -8.59
CA ILE A 17 -23.51 9.81 -7.69
C ILE A 17 -22.46 9.64 -6.60
N LEU A 18 -22.61 10.36 -5.51
CA LEU A 18 -21.97 10.05 -4.24
C LEU A 18 -22.53 8.69 -3.81
N LEU A 19 -21.81 7.62 -4.15
CA LEU A 19 -22.02 6.32 -3.55
C LEU A 19 -21.71 6.47 -2.06
N ASN A 20 -22.75 6.74 -1.30
CA ASN A 20 -22.75 6.70 0.15
C ASN A 20 -22.53 5.23 0.55
N HIS A 21 -21.25 4.81 0.57
CA HIS A 21 -20.89 3.56 1.23
C HIS A 21 -21.19 3.76 2.72
N PRO A 22 -22.04 2.94 3.34
CA PRO A 22 -22.17 2.99 4.78
C PRO A 22 -20.78 2.79 5.38
N PRO A 23 -20.36 3.59 6.38
CA PRO A 23 -19.09 3.39 7.03
C PRO A 23 -19.04 1.95 7.52
N SER A 24 -18.00 1.21 7.13
CA SER A 24 -17.73 -0.10 7.72
C SER A 24 -17.83 0.08 9.24
N LYS A 25 -18.46 -0.86 9.94
CA LYS A 25 -18.57 -0.84 11.39
C LYS A 25 -17.16 -0.95 11.99
N SER A 26 -16.40 0.15 11.95
CA SER A 26 -15.20 0.28 12.76
C SER A 26 -15.64 0.11 14.20
N SER A 27 -15.02 -0.80 14.93
CA SER A 27 -15.37 -1.03 16.32
C SER A 27 -15.24 0.31 17.05
N ALA A 28 -16.11 0.57 18.03
CA ALA A 28 -16.06 1.79 18.86
C ALA A 28 -14.65 2.03 19.43
N LEU A 29 -13.91 0.95 19.66
CA LEU A 29 -12.52 0.92 20.09
C LEU A 29 -11.57 1.51 19.04
N GLU A 30 -11.72 1.14 17.78
CA GLU A 30 -10.91 1.64 16.66
C GLU A 30 -11.12 3.14 16.45
N THR A 31 -12.37 3.59 16.51
CA THR A 31 -12.71 5.01 16.40
C THR A 31 -12.13 5.82 17.58
N THR A 32 -12.18 5.26 18.78
CA THR A 32 -11.64 5.91 19.98
C THR A 32 -10.12 6.00 19.92
N LEU A 33 -9.44 4.94 19.53
CA LEU A 33 -7.97 4.92 19.35
C LEU A 33 -7.52 5.92 18.29
N THR A 34 -8.11 5.90 17.09
CA THR A 34 -7.75 6.82 16.01
C THR A 34 -7.95 8.29 16.39
N ARG A 35 -8.97 8.60 17.15
CA ARG A 35 -9.19 9.96 17.65
C ARG A 35 -8.15 10.38 18.69
N ASN A 36 -7.69 9.46 19.54
CA ASN A 36 -6.64 9.70 20.53
C ASN A 36 -5.24 9.80 19.89
N TRP A 37 -5.01 9.20 18.72
CA TRP A 37 -3.72 9.29 18.03
C TRP A 37 -3.40 10.67 17.45
N LEU A 38 -4.37 11.58 17.42
CA LEU A 38 -4.13 12.97 17.02
C LEU A 38 -3.62 13.85 18.16
N ARG A 39 -3.77 13.39 19.42
CA ARG A 39 -3.41 14.17 20.62
C ARG A 39 -2.77 13.27 21.68
N ARG A 40 -1.99 13.86 22.56
CA ARG A 40 -1.40 13.17 23.72
C ARG A 40 -2.38 13.21 24.91
N GLY A 41 -3.54 12.58 24.73
CA GLY A 41 -4.57 12.47 25.78
C GLY A 41 -4.25 11.43 26.86
N PRO A 42 -5.07 11.32 27.93
CA PRO A 42 -4.83 10.39 29.04
C PRO A 42 -4.67 8.93 28.60
N LEU A 43 -5.47 8.47 27.62
CA LEU A 43 -5.39 7.13 27.09
C LEU A 43 -4.07 6.89 26.36
N ALA A 44 -3.61 7.86 25.56
CA ALA A 44 -2.33 7.75 24.86
C ALA A 44 -1.18 7.68 25.87
N CYS A 45 -1.22 8.48 26.95
CA CYS A 45 -0.23 8.44 28.03
C CYS A 45 -0.25 7.08 28.78
N ALA A 46 -1.41 6.52 29.05
CA ALA A 46 -1.53 5.21 29.69
C ALA A 46 -0.97 4.08 28.81
N LEU A 47 -1.08 4.19 27.49
CA LEU A 47 -0.57 3.22 26.52
C LEU A 47 0.91 3.44 26.16
N TRP A 48 1.51 4.56 26.55
CA TRP A 48 2.88 4.92 26.20
C TRP A 48 3.94 3.89 26.62
N PRO A 49 3.90 3.26 27.83
CA PRO A 49 4.87 2.23 28.19
C PRO A 49 4.84 1.03 27.24
N VAL A 50 3.64 0.65 26.77
CA VAL A 50 3.48 -0.45 25.80
C VAL A 50 4.10 -0.05 24.45
N SER A 51 3.98 1.21 24.06
CA SER A 51 4.60 1.73 22.83
C SER A 51 6.12 1.73 22.91
N LEU A 52 6.71 1.95 24.06
CA LEU A 52 8.17 1.83 24.25
C LEU A 52 8.65 0.40 24.03
N VAL A 53 7.92 -0.59 24.56
CA VAL A 53 8.22 -2.01 24.33
C VAL A 53 8.10 -2.34 22.83
N PHE A 54 7.01 -1.90 22.19
CA PHE A 54 6.82 -2.07 20.75
C PHE A 54 7.96 -1.44 19.94
N GLY A 55 8.35 -0.21 20.29
CA GLY A 55 9.47 0.50 19.64
C GLY A 55 10.81 -0.22 19.83
N ALA A 56 11.08 -0.72 21.04
CA ALA A 56 12.29 -1.49 21.32
C ALA A 56 12.35 -2.78 20.48
N LEU A 57 11.24 -3.52 20.40
CA LEU A 57 11.15 -4.74 19.61
C LEU A 57 11.28 -4.45 18.10
N SER A 58 10.60 -3.42 17.60
CA SER A 58 10.68 -3.01 16.19
C SER A 58 12.09 -2.55 15.82
N GLY A 59 12.69 -1.70 16.68
CA GLY A 59 14.06 -1.23 16.51
C GLY A 59 15.10 -2.34 16.57
N LEU A 60 14.95 -3.30 17.52
CA LEU A 60 15.80 -4.47 17.61
C LEU A 60 15.72 -5.31 16.34
N ARG A 61 14.51 -5.59 15.85
CA ARG A 61 14.30 -6.33 14.61
C ARG A 61 14.97 -5.63 13.42
N ALA A 62 14.79 -4.31 13.27
CA ALA A 62 15.43 -3.54 12.23
C ALA A 62 16.98 -3.56 12.35
N ALA A 63 17.51 -3.50 13.59
CA ALA A 63 18.95 -3.60 13.86
C ALA A 63 19.51 -4.99 13.49
N MET A 64 18.77 -6.07 13.78
CA MET A 64 19.17 -7.43 13.41
C MET A 64 19.26 -7.63 11.89
N PHE A 65 18.34 -7.04 11.11
CA PHE A 65 18.43 -7.05 9.65
C PHE A 65 19.64 -6.22 9.15
N ARG A 66 19.86 -5.02 9.73
CA ARG A 66 21.01 -4.17 9.37
C ARG A 66 22.35 -4.79 9.73
N ALA A 67 22.43 -5.50 10.85
CA ALA A 67 23.62 -6.24 11.27
C ALA A 67 23.85 -7.56 10.50
N GLY A 68 22.92 -7.96 9.61
CA GLY A 68 23.01 -9.21 8.86
C GLY A 68 22.68 -10.48 9.65
N TRP A 69 22.19 -10.34 10.89
CA TRP A 69 21.76 -11.49 11.71
C TRP A 69 20.50 -12.15 11.15
N LEU A 70 19.63 -11.34 10.55
CA LEU A 70 18.47 -11.84 9.81
C LEU A 70 18.75 -11.72 8.31
N LYS A 71 18.44 -12.80 7.58
CA LYS A 71 18.68 -12.88 6.15
C LYS A 71 17.74 -11.95 5.39
N SER A 72 18.32 -11.08 4.55
CA SER A 72 17.59 -10.32 3.54
C SER A 72 17.93 -10.86 2.16
N SER A 73 16.94 -10.85 1.26
CA SER A 73 17.10 -11.32 -0.11
C SER A 73 17.14 -10.12 -1.05
N ARG A 74 18.15 -10.10 -1.93
CA ARG A 74 18.22 -9.17 -3.06
C ARG A 74 17.62 -9.83 -4.31
N LEU A 75 16.86 -9.08 -5.07
CA LEU A 75 16.36 -9.51 -6.37
C LEU A 75 17.28 -8.97 -7.49
N PRO A 76 17.25 -9.60 -8.68
CA PRO A 76 18.13 -9.20 -9.79
C PRO A 76 17.74 -7.88 -10.45
N VAL A 77 16.58 -7.31 -10.10
CA VAL A 77 16.09 -6.03 -10.61
C VAL A 77 15.91 -5.04 -9.47
N PRO A 78 15.93 -3.72 -9.74
CA PRO A 78 15.63 -2.70 -8.74
C PRO A 78 14.27 -2.89 -8.08
N VAL A 79 14.21 -2.64 -6.76
CA VAL A 79 12.99 -2.74 -5.96
C VAL A 79 12.64 -1.40 -5.37
N VAL A 80 11.43 -0.93 -5.70
CA VAL A 80 10.82 0.28 -5.14
C VAL A 80 9.74 -0.10 -4.13
N VAL A 81 9.88 0.36 -2.90
CA VAL A 81 8.89 0.15 -1.85
C VAL A 81 8.01 1.38 -1.73
N VAL A 82 6.70 1.19 -1.86
CA VAL A 82 5.68 2.21 -1.58
C VAL A 82 4.99 1.83 -0.27
N GLY A 83 4.92 2.76 0.67
CA GLY A 83 4.30 2.45 1.96
C GLY A 83 4.02 3.68 2.81
N ASN A 84 3.49 3.44 3.99
CA ASN A 84 3.28 4.47 5.00
C ASN A 84 3.75 3.99 6.37
N ILE A 85 4.10 4.94 7.23
CA ILE A 85 4.61 4.65 8.58
C ILE A 85 3.52 4.65 9.64
N TYR A 86 2.25 4.90 9.29
CA TYR A 86 1.13 4.87 10.23
C TYR A 86 -0.06 4.05 9.72
N ILE A 87 -0.98 3.73 10.60
CA ILE A 87 -2.18 2.95 10.27
C ILE A 87 -3.20 3.83 9.55
N GLY A 88 -3.73 3.32 8.42
CA GLY A 88 -4.84 3.93 7.66
C GLY A 88 -4.57 4.05 6.18
N GLY A 89 -5.60 4.41 5.44
CA GLY A 89 -5.53 4.66 4.01
C GLY A 89 -4.83 5.99 3.72
N THR A 90 -3.71 5.96 3.02
CA THR A 90 -2.89 7.13 2.68
C THR A 90 -2.73 7.34 1.18
N GLY A 91 -3.53 6.61 0.39
CA GLY A 91 -3.43 6.69 -1.06
C GLY A 91 -2.28 5.88 -1.67
N LYS A 92 -1.76 4.84 -1.00
CA LYS A 92 -0.72 3.95 -1.54
C LYS A 92 -1.08 3.39 -2.90
N THR A 93 -2.23 2.75 -3.01
CA THR A 93 -2.67 2.10 -4.25
C THR A 93 -2.79 3.07 -5.43
N PRO A 94 -3.43 4.25 -5.32
CA PRO A 94 -3.39 5.26 -6.37
C PRO A 94 -1.98 5.70 -6.76
N LEU A 95 -1.08 5.90 -5.80
CA LEU A 95 0.30 6.26 -6.10
C LEU A 95 1.04 5.11 -6.81
N THR A 96 0.86 3.87 -6.36
CA THR A 96 1.46 2.70 -7.01
C THR A 96 0.99 2.58 -8.46
N ILE A 97 -0.30 2.77 -8.74
CA ILE A 97 -0.85 2.79 -10.10
C ILE A 97 -0.20 3.89 -10.94
N TRP A 98 -0.13 5.11 -10.40
CA TRP A 98 0.48 6.24 -11.10
C TRP A 98 1.97 5.99 -11.40
N LEU A 99 2.72 5.45 -10.43
CA LEU A 99 4.14 5.11 -10.59
C LEU A 99 4.34 4.05 -11.69
N VAL A 100 3.54 2.98 -11.67
CA VAL A 100 3.58 1.94 -12.70
C VAL A 100 3.34 2.54 -14.09
N GLN A 101 2.31 3.38 -14.23
CA GLN A 101 2.00 4.04 -15.51
C GLN A 101 3.11 4.99 -15.96
N ALA A 102 3.71 5.76 -15.03
CA ALA A 102 4.83 6.64 -15.33
C ALA A 102 6.08 5.86 -15.79
N LEU A 103 6.38 4.73 -15.13
CA LEU A 103 7.49 3.85 -15.53
C LEU A 103 7.24 3.21 -16.90
N GLN A 104 6.01 2.76 -17.17
CA GLN A 104 5.62 2.23 -18.49
C GLN A 104 5.75 3.30 -19.58
N ALA A 105 5.34 4.54 -19.29
CA ALA A 105 5.49 5.66 -20.22
C ALA A 105 6.97 6.00 -20.48
N ALA A 106 7.86 5.74 -19.53
CA ALA A 106 9.30 5.86 -19.67
C ALA A 106 9.96 4.66 -20.39
N GLY A 107 9.18 3.68 -20.86
CA GLY A 107 9.65 2.50 -21.57
C GLY A 107 10.13 1.36 -20.69
N MET A 108 9.96 1.46 -19.36
CA MET A 108 10.27 0.37 -18.42
C MET A 108 9.15 -0.67 -18.36
N LYS A 109 9.47 -1.84 -17.87
CA LYS A 109 8.54 -2.97 -17.70
C LYS A 109 8.34 -3.30 -16.23
N PRO A 110 7.52 -2.51 -15.50
CA PRO A 110 7.30 -2.70 -14.09
C PRO A 110 6.47 -3.95 -13.79
N GLY A 111 6.82 -4.65 -12.69
CA GLY A 111 5.99 -5.64 -12.02
C GLY A 111 5.61 -5.18 -10.62
N VAL A 112 4.49 -5.66 -10.09
CA VAL A 112 4.03 -5.30 -8.74
C VAL A 112 3.88 -6.54 -7.88
N ILE A 113 4.41 -6.47 -6.65
CA ILE A 113 4.19 -7.49 -5.63
C ILE A 113 3.42 -6.90 -4.46
N SER A 114 2.41 -7.61 -3.99
CA SER A 114 1.58 -7.20 -2.86
C SER A 114 1.37 -8.34 -1.87
N ARG A 115 0.88 -8.04 -0.67
CA ARG A 115 0.56 -9.06 0.34
C ARG A 115 -0.71 -9.85 -0.01
N GLY A 116 -1.64 -9.21 -0.72
CA GLY A 116 -2.96 -9.79 -0.92
C GLY A 116 -3.76 -9.81 0.38
N HIS A 117 -4.00 -8.64 0.99
CA HIS A 117 -4.79 -8.55 2.23
C HIS A 117 -6.17 -9.21 2.02
N GLY A 118 -6.56 -10.10 2.94
CA GLY A 118 -7.81 -10.85 2.83
C GLY A 118 -7.75 -12.09 1.93
N SER A 119 -6.63 -12.35 1.26
CA SER A 119 -6.49 -13.55 0.43
C SER A 119 -6.20 -14.79 1.28
N SER A 120 -6.79 -15.92 0.86
CA SER A 120 -6.56 -17.25 1.44
C SER A 120 -5.32 -17.95 0.88
N ALA A 121 -4.49 -17.27 0.09
CA ALA A 121 -3.39 -17.90 -0.63
C ALA A 121 -2.20 -18.21 0.27
N ASP A 122 -1.89 -19.49 0.44
CA ASP A 122 -0.60 -19.96 0.86
C ASP A 122 0.33 -20.01 -0.37
N GLY A 123 1.38 -19.16 -0.35
CA GLY A 123 2.36 -19.05 -1.45
C GLY A 123 2.14 -17.85 -2.38
N ALA A 124 2.99 -17.77 -3.41
CA ALA A 124 2.90 -16.74 -4.44
C ALA A 124 1.78 -17.06 -5.45
N ARG A 125 0.92 -16.08 -5.74
CA ARG A 125 -0.18 -16.21 -6.69
C ARG A 125 -0.21 -15.03 -7.65
N GLU A 126 -0.27 -15.30 -8.94
CA GLU A 126 -0.44 -14.27 -9.95
C GLU A 126 -1.88 -13.73 -9.99
N VAL A 127 -2.01 -12.42 -10.19
CA VAL A 127 -3.30 -11.74 -10.36
C VAL A 127 -3.66 -11.76 -11.83
N GLY A 128 -4.57 -12.65 -12.21
CA GLY A 128 -5.10 -12.78 -13.57
C GLY A 128 -6.43 -12.06 -13.78
N ALA A 129 -6.90 -12.05 -15.03
CA ALA A 129 -8.17 -11.42 -15.39
C ALA A 129 -9.40 -12.07 -14.68
N ALA A 130 -9.32 -13.36 -14.36
CA ALA A 130 -10.37 -14.11 -13.67
C ALA A 130 -10.20 -14.12 -12.14
N SER A 131 -9.19 -13.44 -11.59
CA SER A 131 -8.97 -13.37 -10.14
C SER A 131 -10.08 -12.59 -9.46
N THR A 132 -10.50 -13.07 -8.29
CA THR A 132 -11.50 -12.38 -7.46
C THR A 132 -10.84 -11.69 -6.27
N PRO A 133 -11.46 -10.63 -5.71
CA PRO A 133 -10.96 -9.95 -4.51
C PRO A 133 -10.69 -10.89 -3.34
N ALA A 134 -11.54 -11.91 -3.15
CA ALA A 134 -11.36 -12.92 -2.10
C ALA A 134 -10.09 -13.77 -2.27
N GLN A 135 -9.60 -13.91 -3.50
CA GLN A 135 -8.41 -14.71 -3.81
C GLN A 135 -7.11 -13.90 -3.73
N VAL A 136 -7.13 -12.64 -4.15
CA VAL A 136 -5.91 -11.85 -4.33
C VAL A 136 -5.93 -10.51 -3.58
N GLY A 137 -7.08 -10.10 -3.04
CA GLY A 137 -7.30 -8.79 -2.42
C GLY A 137 -7.77 -7.73 -3.43
N ASP A 138 -8.45 -6.70 -2.93
CA ASP A 138 -9.01 -5.62 -3.76
C ASP A 138 -7.91 -4.76 -4.41
N GLU A 139 -6.89 -4.39 -3.63
CA GLU A 139 -5.82 -3.49 -4.08
C GLU A 139 -4.99 -4.09 -5.23
N PRO A 140 -4.46 -5.32 -5.15
CA PRO A 140 -3.72 -5.94 -6.25
C PRO A 140 -4.56 -6.13 -7.51
N LEU A 141 -5.85 -6.45 -7.35
CA LEU A 141 -6.76 -6.59 -8.47
C LEU A 141 -6.97 -5.25 -9.18
N LEU A 142 -7.15 -4.17 -8.41
CA LEU A 142 -7.28 -2.81 -8.95
C LEU A 142 -6.01 -2.37 -9.69
N ILE A 143 -4.82 -2.64 -9.13
CA ILE A 143 -3.54 -2.34 -9.79
C ILE A 143 -3.46 -3.08 -11.13
N LYS A 144 -3.75 -4.39 -11.15
CA LYS A 144 -3.76 -5.19 -12.39
C LYS A 144 -4.69 -4.63 -13.45
N GLN A 145 -5.92 -4.30 -13.06
CA GLN A 145 -6.93 -3.77 -13.99
C GLN A 145 -6.56 -2.40 -14.55
N ARG A 146 -5.91 -1.54 -13.77
CA ARG A 146 -5.56 -0.16 -14.15
C ARG A 146 -4.27 -0.05 -14.96
N THR A 147 -3.36 -0.99 -14.78
CA THR A 147 -2.00 -0.88 -15.36
C THR A 147 -1.68 -1.97 -16.37
N GLY A 148 -2.37 -3.10 -16.31
CA GLY A 148 -2.07 -4.29 -17.13
C GLY A 148 -0.75 -4.98 -16.79
N CYS A 149 0.12 -4.40 -15.95
CA CYS A 149 1.42 -4.98 -15.61
C CYS A 149 1.28 -6.34 -14.90
N PRO A 150 2.35 -7.17 -14.86
CA PRO A 150 2.40 -8.34 -14.00
C PRO A 150 2.20 -7.97 -12.53
N VAL A 151 1.24 -8.63 -11.86
CA VAL A 151 0.97 -8.43 -10.43
C VAL A 151 0.93 -9.79 -9.76
N MET A 152 1.65 -9.94 -8.64
CA MET A 152 1.68 -11.17 -7.88
C MET A 152 1.49 -10.89 -6.39
N VAL A 153 0.72 -11.75 -5.71
CA VAL A 153 0.46 -11.62 -4.27
C VAL A 153 1.11 -12.76 -3.50
N GLY A 154 1.58 -12.46 -2.29
CA GLY A 154 2.14 -13.47 -1.40
C GLY A 154 2.69 -12.86 -0.10
N ARG A 155 2.74 -13.68 0.96
CA ARG A 155 3.21 -13.26 2.29
C ARG A 155 4.72 -13.03 2.32
N ASP A 156 5.50 -13.93 1.70
CA ASP A 156 6.94 -13.77 1.53
C ASP A 156 7.22 -12.93 0.27
N ARG A 157 7.55 -11.66 0.48
CA ARG A 157 7.81 -10.72 -0.61
C ARG A 157 9.00 -11.14 -1.49
N ALA A 158 10.03 -11.71 -0.89
CA ALA A 158 11.22 -12.13 -1.64
C ALA A 158 10.91 -13.35 -2.50
N ALA A 159 10.17 -14.32 -1.99
CA ALA A 159 9.70 -15.47 -2.75
C ALA A 159 8.71 -15.06 -3.84
N THR A 160 7.78 -14.15 -3.52
CA THR A 160 6.81 -13.60 -4.47
C THR A 160 7.50 -12.86 -5.62
N GLY A 161 8.51 -12.02 -5.31
CA GLY A 161 9.28 -11.32 -6.33
C GLY A 161 10.06 -12.26 -7.24
N ARG A 162 10.69 -13.30 -6.67
CA ARG A 162 11.35 -14.35 -7.49
C ARG A 162 10.38 -15.08 -8.39
N ALA A 163 9.21 -15.43 -7.89
CA ALA A 163 8.17 -16.11 -8.67
C ALA A 163 7.66 -15.22 -9.81
N LEU A 164 7.46 -13.91 -9.56
CA LEU A 164 7.05 -12.96 -10.58
C LEU A 164 8.11 -12.84 -11.69
N LEU A 165 9.38 -12.67 -11.32
CA LEU A 165 10.47 -12.56 -12.29
C LEU A 165 10.71 -13.85 -13.08
N ALA A 166 10.42 -15.00 -12.48
CA ALA A 166 10.49 -16.28 -13.21
C ALA A 166 9.36 -16.43 -14.22
N ALA A 167 8.15 -15.94 -13.91
CA ALA A 167 7.01 -15.97 -14.81
C ALA A 167 7.07 -14.85 -15.88
N HIS A 168 7.70 -13.73 -15.56
CA HIS A 168 7.79 -12.53 -16.39
C HIS A 168 9.24 -12.02 -16.46
N PRO A 169 10.11 -12.70 -17.25
CA PRO A 169 11.53 -12.35 -17.36
C PRO A 169 11.78 -10.96 -17.99
N GLU A 170 10.78 -10.41 -18.65
CA GLU A 170 10.82 -9.06 -19.24
C GLU A 170 10.74 -7.94 -18.20
N VAL A 171 10.34 -8.23 -16.96
CA VAL A 171 10.21 -7.22 -15.88
C VAL A 171 11.59 -6.73 -15.47
N ASP A 172 11.80 -5.42 -15.54
CA ASP A 172 13.07 -4.74 -15.27
C ASP A 172 13.07 -3.92 -13.96
N ILE A 173 11.91 -3.72 -13.34
CA ILE A 173 11.74 -3.05 -12.05
C ILE A 173 10.55 -3.62 -11.29
N LEU A 174 10.70 -3.80 -9.97
CA LEU A 174 9.62 -4.25 -9.10
C LEU A 174 9.16 -3.15 -8.14
N LEU A 175 7.84 -2.99 -8.05
CA LEU A 175 7.22 -2.17 -7.02
C LEU A 175 6.59 -3.09 -5.97
N THR A 176 6.72 -2.72 -4.69
CA THR A 176 5.99 -3.41 -3.61
C THR A 176 5.03 -2.45 -2.94
N ASP A 177 3.76 -2.84 -2.92
CA ASP A 177 2.70 -2.13 -2.22
C ASP A 177 2.68 -2.56 -0.74
N ASP A 178 2.72 -1.57 0.17
CA ASP A 178 2.79 -1.73 1.64
C ASP A 178 3.96 -2.62 2.11
N GLY A 179 5.16 -2.28 1.67
CA GLY A 179 6.38 -3.10 1.89
C GLY A 179 7.37 -2.57 2.92
N LEU A 180 7.16 -1.41 3.57
CA LEU A 180 8.17 -0.76 4.42
C LEU A 180 8.66 -1.66 5.57
N GLN A 181 7.77 -2.39 6.24
CA GLN A 181 8.11 -3.28 7.34
C GLN A 181 8.69 -4.64 6.93
N HIS A 182 8.86 -4.90 5.61
CA HIS A 182 9.39 -6.15 5.08
C HIS A 182 10.90 -6.11 4.84
N TYR A 183 11.69 -5.99 5.91
CA TYR A 183 13.17 -5.91 5.85
C TYR A 183 13.86 -7.14 5.23
N ALA A 184 13.14 -8.27 5.12
CA ALA A 184 13.65 -9.47 4.44
C ALA A 184 13.84 -9.31 2.92
N LEU A 185 13.21 -8.29 2.31
CA LEU A 185 13.43 -7.89 0.92
C LEU A 185 14.30 -6.64 0.88
N GLN A 186 15.48 -6.73 0.24
CA GLN A 186 16.31 -5.55 -0.03
C GLN A 186 15.62 -4.66 -1.05
N ARG A 187 15.75 -3.36 -0.87
CA ARG A 187 15.12 -2.33 -1.66
C ARG A 187 16.13 -1.26 -2.03
N ASP A 188 15.93 -0.66 -3.19
CA ASP A 188 16.80 0.38 -3.72
C ASP A 188 16.19 1.77 -3.47
N ILE A 189 14.84 1.86 -3.47
CA ILE A 189 14.09 3.12 -3.24
C ILE A 189 12.94 2.86 -2.28
N GLU A 190 12.74 3.78 -1.34
CA GLU A 190 11.59 3.81 -0.43
C GLU A 190 10.80 5.11 -0.64
N ILE A 191 9.50 4.96 -0.90
CA ILE A 191 8.56 6.08 -1.02
C ILE A 191 7.60 6.02 0.15
N ILE A 192 7.69 6.99 1.04
CA ILE A 192 6.88 7.08 2.25
C ILE A 192 5.77 8.10 2.03
N LEU A 193 4.52 7.66 2.15
CA LEU A 193 3.35 8.52 2.01
C LEU A 193 2.94 9.07 3.36
N PHE A 194 2.66 10.37 3.34
CA PHE A 194 2.02 11.10 4.42
C PHE A 194 0.75 11.76 3.90
N ASP A 195 -0.27 11.84 4.72
CA ASP A 195 -1.45 12.66 4.46
C ASP A 195 -1.49 13.89 5.41
N GLY A 196 -2.57 14.67 5.35
CA GLY A 196 -2.74 15.88 6.15
C GLY A 196 -2.75 15.66 7.68
N ARG A 197 -2.81 14.40 8.16
CA ARG A 197 -2.68 14.05 9.58
C ARG A 197 -1.23 14.10 10.07
N GLY A 198 -0.25 14.14 9.15
CA GLY A 198 1.18 14.11 9.47
C GLY A 198 1.54 12.86 10.27
N ALA A 199 2.36 13.01 11.30
CA ALA A 199 2.74 11.93 12.20
C ALA A 199 1.76 11.73 13.37
N GLY A 200 0.60 12.40 13.36
CA GLY A 200 -0.35 12.38 14.48
C GLY A 200 0.29 12.94 15.76
N ASN A 201 0.16 12.21 16.89
CA ASN A 201 0.80 12.61 18.16
C ASN A 201 2.31 12.28 18.21
N GLY A 202 2.88 11.68 17.15
CA GLY A 202 4.30 11.32 17.04
C GLY A 202 4.71 10.09 17.85
N TRP A 203 3.77 9.32 18.40
CA TRP A 203 4.07 8.13 19.18
C TRP A 203 3.81 6.85 18.38
N LEU A 204 4.52 5.79 18.79
CA LEU A 204 4.36 4.45 18.22
C LEU A 204 3.07 3.80 18.72
N LEU A 205 2.64 2.77 18.01
CA LEU A 205 1.55 1.91 18.43
C LEU A 205 1.83 1.31 19.82
N PRO A 206 0.79 1.15 20.67
CA PRO A 206 -0.60 1.56 20.49
C PRO A 206 -0.93 2.99 20.97
N ALA A 207 0.00 3.74 21.56
CA ALA A 207 -0.21 5.08 22.08
C ALA A 207 -0.36 6.15 20.99
N GLY A 208 0.14 5.88 19.80
CA GLY A 208 0.06 6.72 18.62
C GLY A 208 -0.08 5.90 17.34
N PRO A 209 -0.12 6.56 16.17
CA PRO A 209 -0.40 5.91 14.89
C PRO A 209 0.83 5.27 14.24
N LEU A 210 2.04 5.52 14.73
CA LEU A 210 3.27 5.13 14.04
C LEU A 210 3.58 3.64 14.21
N ARG A 211 4.00 3.00 13.12
CA ARG A 211 4.43 1.59 13.09
C ARG A 211 5.93 1.41 13.34
N GLU A 212 6.70 2.49 13.09
CA GLU A 212 8.16 2.58 13.25
C GLU A 212 8.62 4.03 13.27
#